data_fa0d90f492ded9aebdcf5391ffdb0396
#
_entry.id   fa0d90f492ded9aebdcf5391ffdb0396
#
_cell.length_a   1.000
_cell.length_b   1.000
_cell.length_c   1.000
_cell.angle_alpha   90.00
_cell.angle_beta   90.00
_cell.angle_gamma   90.00
#
_symmetry.space_group_name_H-M   'P 1'
#
loop_
_entity.id
_entity.type
_entity.pdbx_description
1 polymer ?
#
loop_
_entity_poly.entity_id
_entity_poly.type
_entity_poly.pdbx_seq_one_letter_code
_entity_poly.pdbx_strand_id
1 'polypeptide(L)'
;ARTFQNIRLFKQLSVLDNVKAGLHNHHSYSTLTGIFRLPKYWKTEKEMNERAMEILKVFGLDVHADKLASNLPYGPQRKLEIARAMATEPKLLLLDEPAAGMNPNETQELMDTIQFVRKHFDMTILLIEHDMKLVSGICERLTVLNFGQILTEGKTCLLYTSDAADEARS
;
A
#
# COMPACT_ATOMS: atom_id res chain seq x y z
N ALA A 1 -7.22 0.89 6.06
CA ALA A 1 -5.80 1.24 6.35
C ALA A 1 -5.43 2.53 5.65
N ARG A 2 -4.38 3.17 6.10
CA ARG A 2 -3.83 4.41 5.51
C ARG A 2 -2.31 4.33 5.50
N THR A 3 -1.70 4.71 4.37
CA THR A 3 -0.27 5.08 4.31
C THR A 3 -0.13 6.59 4.54
N PHE A 4 1.08 7.03 4.79
CA PHE A 4 1.40 8.44 5.04
C PHE A 4 2.43 8.91 4.03
N GLN A 5 2.51 10.21 3.77
CA GLN A 5 3.51 10.82 2.89
C GLN A 5 4.95 10.42 3.31
N ASN A 6 5.24 10.42 4.61
CA ASN A 6 6.51 9.92 5.15
C ASN A 6 6.40 8.43 5.46
N ILE A 7 7.34 7.63 4.94
CA ILE A 7 7.39 6.17 5.16
C ILE A 7 7.49 5.86 6.66
N ARG A 8 6.52 5.09 7.15
CA ARG A 8 6.45 4.65 8.55
C ARG A 8 6.66 3.15 8.65
N LEU A 9 7.89 2.71 8.52
CA LEU A 9 8.29 1.31 8.71
C LEU A 9 8.98 1.10 10.06
N PHE A 10 8.90 -0.12 10.56
CA PHE A 10 9.74 -0.59 11.65
C PHE A 10 11.14 -0.87 11.11
N LYS A 11 12.01 0.15 11.10
CA LYS A 11 13.31 0.12 10.42
C LYS A 11 14.23 -0.99 10.91
N GLN A 12 14.12 -1.39 12.17
CA GLN A 12 14.93 -2.41 12.82
C GLN A 12 14.36 -3.82 12.69
N LEU A 13 13.19 -3.97 12.10
CA LEU A 13 12.58 -5.26 11.80
C LEU A 13 12.91 -5.67 10.37
N SER A 14 12.85 -6.99 10.12
CA SER A 14 12.94 -7.52 8.77
C SER A 14 11.75 -7.09 7.91
N VAL A 15 11.89 -7.24 6.60
CA VAL A 15 10.80 -7.02 5.64
C VAL A 15 9.61 -7.92 5.99
N LEU A 16 9.87 -9.19 6.27
CA LEU A 16 8.85 -10.17 6.67
C LEU A 16 8.15 -9.77 7.96
N ASP A 17 8.90 -9.37 9.00
CA ASP A 17 8.32 -8.99 10.29
C ASP A 17 7.51 -7.70 10.22
N ASN A 18 7.86 -6.77 9.33
CA ASN A 18 7.03 -5.60 9.05
C ASN A 18 5.63 -5.99 8.56
N VAL A 19 5.53 -6.95 7.64
CA VAL A 19 4.23 -7.44 7.14
C VAL A 19 3.49 -8.24 8.21
N LYS A 20 4.20 -9.11 8.95
CA LYS A 20 3.62 -9.87 10.08
C LYS A 20 3.00 -8.96 11.13
N ALA A 21 3.62 -7.81 11.42
CA ALA A 21 3.05 -6.83 12.34
C ALA A 21 1.66 -6.34 11.90
N GLY A 22 1.38 -6.28 10.59
CA GLY A 22 0.04 -5.99 10.05
C GLY A 22 -0.96 -7.14 10.27
N LEU A 23 -0.51 -8.39 10.15
CA LEU A 23 -1.35 -9.59 10.32
C LEU A 23 -1.78 -9.83 11.76
N HIS A 24 -1.08 -9.30 12.74
CA HIS A 24 -1.39 -9.51 14.17
C HIS A 24 -2.82 -9.12 14.57
N ASN A 25 -3.46 -8.22 13.85
CA ASN A 25 -4.84 -7.83 14.13
C ASN A 25 -5.85 -8.96 13.87
N HIS A 26 -5.51 -9.93 13.04
CA HIS A 26 -6.39 -11.04 12.66
C HIS A 26 -6.07 -12.35 13.41
N HIS A 27 -4.88 -12.45 13.98
CA HIS A 27 -4.43 -13.63 14.71
C HIS A 27 -4.30 -13.33 16.19
N SER A 28 -5.37 -13.62 16.94
CA SER A 28 -5.39 -13.47 18.40
C SER A 28 -4.96 -14.78 19.05
N TYR A 29 -3.78 -14.79 19.67
CA TYR A 29 -3.43 -15.80 20.66
C TYR A 29 -3.31 -15.16 22.04
N SER A 30 -3.75 -15.91 23.08
CA SER A 30 -3.63 -15.45 24.45
C SER A 30 -2.15 -15.17 24.79
N THR A 31 -1.89 -14.11 25.57
CA THR A 31 -0.56 -13.78 26.07
C THR A 31 0.14 -14.97 26.72
N LEU A 32 -0.61 -15.82 27.43
CA LEU A 32 -0.09 -17.05 28.02
C LEU A 32 0.42 -18.04 26.95
N THR A 33 -0.29 -18.19 25.82
CA THR A 33 0.11 -19.07 24.71
C THR A 33 1.42 -18.58 24.06
N GLY A 34 1.61 -17.28 23.98
CA GLY A 34 2.85 -16.66 23.48
C GLY A 34 4.03 -16.85 24.43
N ILE A 35 3.84 -16.64 25.73
CA ILE A 35 4.88 -16.79 26.78
C ILE A 35 5.39 -18.23 26.85
N PHE A 36 4.49 -19.22 26.87
CA PHE A 36 4.83 -20.65 26.99
C PHE A 36 5.13 -21.34 25.66
N ARG A 37 5.10 -20.60 24.53
CA ARG A 37 5.38 -21.13 23.17
C ARG A 37 4.71 -22.48 22.90
N LEU A 38 3.42 -22.59 23.27
CA LEU A 38 2.64 -23.81 23.06
C LEU A 38 2.55 -24.21 21.58
N PRO A 39 2.23 -25.45 21.22
CA PRO A 39 2.14 -25.91 19.82
C PRO A 39 1.24 -25.03 18.95
N LYS A 40 0.19 -24.46 19.51
CA LYS A 40 -0.70 -23.49 18.86
C LYS A 40 0.04 -22.23 18.42
N TYR A 41 1.00 -21.74 19.23
CA TYR A 41 1.84 -20.58 18.88
C TYR A 41 2.63 -20.85 17.59
N TRP A 42 3.32 -21.99 17.53
CA TRP A 42 4.14 -22.35 16.35
C TRP A 42 3.32 -22.53 15.09
N LYS A 43 2.11 -23.09 15.21
CA LYS A 43 1.19 -23.23 14.08
C LYS A 43 0.77 -21.85 13.55
N THR A 44 0.34 -20.95 14.45
CA THR A 44 -0.06 -19.58 14.06
C THR A 44 1.11 -18.80 13.46
N GLU A 45 2.31 -18.91 14.04
CA GLU A 45 3.52 -18.27 13.49
C GLU A 45 3.82 -18.75 12.06
N LYS A 46 3.68 -20.06 11.80
CA LYS A 46 3.87 -20.62 10.47
C LYS A 46 2.84 -20.07 9.49
N GLU A 47 1.56 -20.06 9.85
CA GLU A 47 0.47 -19.49 9.04
C GLU A 47 0.70 -18.00 8.74
N MET A 48 1.14 -17.22 9.74
CA MET A 48 1.48 -15.81 9.57
C MET A 48 2.69 -15.61 8.63
N ASN A 49 3.72 -16.46 8.74
CA ASN A 49 4.87 -16.40 7.85
C ASN A 49 4.47 -16.71 6.40
N GLU A 50 3.68 -17.76 6.18
CA GLU A 50 3.18 -18.13 4.85
C GLU A 50 2.35 -17.00 4.24
N ARG A 51 1.42 -16.44 5.01
CA ARG A 51 0.58 -15.32 4.56
C ARG A 51 1.37 -14.05 4.29
N ALA A 52 2.34 -13.71 5.15
CA ALA A 52 3.23 -12.58 4.94
C ALA A 52 4.07 -12.75 3.67
N MET A 53 4.60 -13.95 3.41
CA MET A 53 5.35 -14.26 2.19
C MET A 53 4.48 -14.16 0.92
N GLU A 54 3.22 -14.57 0.97
CA GLU A 54 2.27 -14.38 -0.13
C GLU A 54 2.09 -12.90 -0.47
N ILE A 55 1.88 -12.07 0.57
CA ILE A 55 1.77 -10.62 0.37
C ILE A 55 3.07 -10.06 -0.21
N LEU A 56 4.24 -10.43 0.34
CA LEU A 56 5.53 -9.96 -0.17
C LEU A 56 5.77 -10.33 -1.63
N LYS A 57 5.34 -11.51 -2.08
CA LYS A 57 5.43 -11.93 -3.49
C LYS A 57 4.63 -11.03 -4.41
N VAL A 58 3.44 -10.57 -3.99
CA VAL A 58 2.62 -9.64 -4.76
C VAL A 58 3.38 -8.33 -5.05
N PHE A 59 4.21 -7.89 -4.09
CA PHE A 59 5.00 -6.67 -4.20
C PHE A 59 6.43 -6.89 -4.74
N GLY A 60 6.81 -8.14 -5.05
CA GLY A 60 8.17 -8.49 -5.49
C GLY A 60 9.23 -8.28 -4.40
N LEU A 61 8.83 -8.40 -3.12
CA LEU A 61 9.70 -8.17 -1.95
C LEU A 61 10.12 -9.46 -1.25
N ASP A 62 9.66 -10.61 -1.69
CA ASP A 62 9.95 -11.92 -1.11
C ASP A 62 11.45 -12.26 -1.09
N VAL A 63 12.19 -11.84 -2.14
CA VAL A 63 13.65 -12.00 -2.23
C VAL A 63 14.41 -11.16 -1.18
N HIS A 64 13.73 -10.27 -0.49
CA HIS A 64 14.27 -9.39 0.55
C HIS A 64 13.69 -9.68 1.93
N ALA A 65 12.94 -10.76 2.12
CA ALA A 65 12.17 -11.06 3.33
C ALA A 65 12.99 -10.95 4.62
N ASP A 66 14.23 -11.43 4.62
CA ASP A 66 15.11 -11.46 5.79
C ASP A 66 15.94 -10.17 5.97
N LYS A 67 15.92 -9.25 5.00
CA LYS A 67 16.67 -7.99 5.11
C LYS A 67 15.96 -7.04 6.08
N LEU A 68 16.74 -6.22 6.77
CA LEU A 68 16.19 -5.11 7.55
C LEU A 68 15.49 -4.11 6.60
N ALA A 69 14.34 -3.60 7.03
CA ALA A 69 13.58 -2.62 6.25
C ALA A 69 14.39 -1.34 5.97
N SER A 70 15.30 -0.95 6.88
CA SER A 70 16.23 0.18 6.71
C SER A 70 17.20 0.01 5.54
N ASN A 71 17.49 -1.23 5.14
CA ASN A 71 18.47 -1.54 4.10
C ASN A 71 17.86 -1.61 2.69
N LEU A 72 16.56 -1.43 2.58
CA LEU A 72 15.89 -1.37 1.28
C LEU A 72 16.09 0.01 0.64
N PRO A 73 16.21 0.09 -0.70
CA PRO A 73 16.05 1.35 -1.43
C PRO A 73 14.67 1.96 -1.20
N TYR A 74 14.51 3.24 -1.53
CA TYR A 74 13.28 4.00 -1.26
C TYR A 74 12.02 3.38 -1.88
N GLY A 75 12.05 3.01 -3.17
CA GLY A 75 10.92 2.39 -3.86
C GLY A 75 10.43 1.10 -3.18
N PRO A 76 11.32 0.12 -2.93
CA PRO A 76 10.98 -1.07 -2.14
C PRO A 76 10.49 -0.78 -0.72
N GLN A 77 11.00 0.28 -0.03
CA GLN A 77 10.44 0.67 1.27
C GLN A 77 8.98 1.13 1.15
N ARG A 78 8.66 1.88 0.10
CA ARG A 78 7.29 2.33 -0.18
C ARG A 78 6.36 1.17 -0.47
N LYS A 79 6.80 0.21 -1.31
CA LYS A 79 6.08 -1.04 -1.56
C LYS A 79 5.84 -1.82 -0.27
N LEU A 80 6.82 -1.89 0.63
CA LEU A 80 6.70 -2.58 1.92
C LEU A 80 5.69 -1.90 2.85
N GLU A 81 5.62 -0.57 2.87
CA GLU A 81 4.62 0.16 3.65
C GLU A 81 3.20 -0.21 3.21
N ILE A 82 2.97 -0.26 1.90
CA ILE A 82 1.67 -0.65 1.33
C ILE A 82 1.38 -2.13 1.63
N ALA A 83 2.36 -3.02 1.46
CA ALA A 83 2.23 -4.44 1.79
C ALA A 83 1.83 -4.66 3.26
N ARG A 84 2.43 -3.92 4.19
CA ARG A 84 2.06 -3.95 5.61
C ARG A 84 0.64 -3.41 5.85
N ALA A 85 0.25 -2.35 5.17
CA ALA A 85 -1.12 -1.83 5.27
C ALA A 85 -2.14 -2.86 4.74
N MET A 86 -1.81 -3.56 3.67
CA MET A 86 -2.63 -4.64 3.13
C MET A 86 -2.75 -5.85 4.04
N ALA A 87 -1.71 -6.17 4.80
CA ALA A 87 -1.74 -7.26 5.77
C ALA A 87 -2.82 -7.08 6.85
N THR A 88 -3.35 -5.87 7.04
CA THR A 88 -4.51 -5.63 7.91
C THR A 88 -5.86 -5.95 7.25
N GLU A 89 -5.87 -6.53 6.05
CA GLU A 89 -7.06 -6.90 5.25
C GLU A 89 -8.12 -5.77 5.20
N PRO A 90 -7.74 -4.55 4.77
CA PRO A 90 -8.64 -3.41 4.82
C PRO A 90 -9.66 -3.47 3.68
N LYS A 91 -10.92 -3.09 3.93
CA LYS A 91 -11.89 -2.83 2.87
C LYS A 91 -11.61 -1.54 2.10
N LEU A 92 -10.95 -0.58 2.76
CA LEU A 92 -10.55 0.70 2.17
C LEU A 92 -9.07 0.96 2.47
N LEU A 93 -8.28 1.21 1.43
CA LEU A 93 -6.89 1.60 1.50
C LEU A 93 -6.75 3.05 1.05
N LEU A 94 -6.21 3.90 1.94
CA LEU A 94 -5.92 5.31 1.66
C LEU A 94 -4.43 5.44 1.34
N LEU A 95 -4.11 5.92 0.14
CA LEU A 95 -2.75 6.14 -0.33
C LEU A 95 -2.53 7.64 -0.52
N ASP A 96 -1.57 8.19 0.20
CA ASP A 96 -1.24 9.61 0.21
C ASP A 96 0.11 9.80 -0.49
N GLU A 97 0.08 10.30 -1.73
CA GLU A 97 1.23 10.48 -2.63
C GLU A 97 2.18 9.26 -2.66
N PRO A 98 1.69 8.05 -2.99
CA PRO A 98 2.49 6.84 -2.88
C PRO A 98 3.71 6.82 -3.81
N ALA A 99 3.67 7.56 -4.91
CA ALA A 99 4.75 7.64 -5.90
C ALA A 99 5.76 8.76 -5.62
N ALA A 100 5.56 9.58 -4.57
CA ALA A 100 6.45 10.70 -4.29
C ALA A 100 7.90 10.26 -4.09
N GLY A 101 8.83 10.88 -4.83
CA GLY A 101 10.26 10.58 -4.74
C GLY A 101 10.73 9.31 -5.45
N MET A 102 9.85 8.62 -6.18
CA MET A 102 10.19 7.47 -7.03
C MET A 102 10.58 7.90 -8.44
N ASN A 103 11.42 7.10 -9.10
CA ASN A 103 11.68 7.31 -10.51
C ASN A 103 10.49 6.81 -11.37
N PRO A 104 10.40 7.21 -12.68
CA PRO A 104 9.25 6.84 -13.52
C PRO A 104 8.99 5.34 -13.64
N ASN A 105 10.05 4.52 -13.68
CA ASN A 105 9.90 3.06 -13.77
C ASN A 105 9.36 2.47 -12.47
N GLU A 106 9.90 2.88 -11.32
CA GLU A 106 9.41 2.47 -9.99
C GLU A 106 7.96 2.90 -9.78
N THR A 107 7.62 4.11 -10.24
CA THR A 107 6.26 4.64 -10.21
C THR A 107 5.31 3.74 -11.00
N GLN A 108 5.67 3.38 -12.24
CA GLN A 108 4.84 2.50 -13.06
C GLN A 108 4.66 1.13 -12.43
N GLU A 109 5.73 0.51 -11.93
CA GLU A 109 5.66 -0.77 -11.21
C GLU A 109 4.77 -0.71 -9.97
N LEU A 110 4.83 0.40 -9.22
CA LEU A 110 3.98 0.60 -8.06
C LEU A 110 2.51 0.69 -8.48
N MET A 111 2.22 1.43 -9.54
CA MET A 111 0.86 1.60 -10.04
C MET A 111 0.26 0.30 -10.57
N ASP A 112 1.05 -0.48 -11.31
CA ASP A 112 0.64 -1.81 -11.78
C ASP A 112 0.33 -2.74 -10.59
N THR A 113 1.16 -2.66 -9.54
CA THR A 113 0.96 -3.40 -8.30
C THR A 113 -0.34 -2.96 -7.59
N ILE A 114 -0.61 -1.67 -7.49
CA ILE A 114 -1.84 -1.13 -6.88
C ILE A 114 -3.08 -1.59 -7.65
N GLN A 115 -3.04 -1.55 -8.98
CA GLN A 115 -4.14 -2.05 -9.81
C GLN A 115 -4.37 -3.55 -9.63
N PHE A 116 -3.30 -4.35 -9.60
CA PHE A 116 -3.37 -5.78 -9.36
C PHE A 116 -4.02 -6.07 -8.00
N VAL A 117 -3.53 -5.40 -6.96
CA VAL A 117 -4.04 -5.52 -5.59
C VAL A 117 -5.53 -5.18 -5.51
N ARG A 118 -5.96 -4.07 -6.11
CA ARG A 118 -7.36 -3.66 -6.13
C ARG A 118 -8.27 -4.75 -6.71
N LYS A 119 -7.83 -5.34 -7.84
CA LYS A 119 -8.62 -6.36 -8.54
C LYS A 119 -8.63 -7.70 -7.81
N HIS A 120 -7.50 -8.05 -7.17
CA HIS A 120 -7.31 -9.38 -6.59
C HIS A 120 -7.90 -9.50 -5.18
N PHE A 121 -7.93 -8.40 -4.42
CA PHE A 121 -8.36 -8.39 -3.02
C PHE A 121 -9.72 -7.69 -2.80
N ASP A 122 -10.45 -7.36 -3.89
CA ASP A 122 -11.78 -6.73 -3.84
C ASP A 122 -11.86 -5.55 -2.85
N MET A 123 -10.87 -4.65 -2.93
CA MET A 123 -10.79 -3.51 -2.03
C MET A 123 -11.02 -2.19 -2.75
N THR A 124 -11.51 -1.21 -2.01
CA THR A 124 -11.59 0.18 -2.48
C THR A 124 -10.27 0.89 -2.16
N ILE A 125 -9.73 1.62 -3.13
CA ILE A 125 -8.53 2.43 -2.96
C ILE A 125 -8.89 3.90 -3.18
N LEU A 126 -8.57 4.74 -2.20
CA LEU A 126 -8.59 6.19 -2.34
C LEU A 126 -7.15 6.68 -2.47
N LEU A 127 -6.83 7.27 -3.61
CA LEU A 127 -5.52 7.77 -3.97
C LEU A 127 -5.53 9.31 -3.95
N ILE A 128 -4.58 9.91 -3.25
CA ILE A 128 -4.28 11.34 -3.34
C ILE A 128 -3.00 11.46 -4.15
N GLU A 129 -3.07 12.15 -5.28
CA GLU A 129 -1.95 12.38 -6.19
C GLU A 129 -2.15 13.67 -6.96
N HIS A 130 -1.05 14.27 -7.37
CA HIS A 130 -1.04 15.49 -8.19
C HIS A 130 -0.55 15.23 -9.63
N ASP A 131 -0.03 14.05 -9.92
CA ASP A 131 0.32 13.64 -11.30
C ASP A 131 -0.92 13.12 -12.04
N MET A 132 -1.46 13.97 -12.93
CA MET A 132 -2.64 13.64 -13.71
C MET A 132 -2.46 12.43 -14.64
N LYS A 133 -1.24 12.12 -15.10
CA LYS A 133 -0.98 10.94 -15.92
C LYS A 133 -1.16 9.66 -15.12
N LEU A 134 -0.68 9.65 -13.87
CA LEU A 134 -0.88 8.54 -12.96
C LEU A 134 -2.35 8.34 -12.64
N VAL A 135 -3.00 9.40 -12.23
CA VAL A 135 -4.41 9.35 -11.80
C VAL A 135 -5.32 8.88 -12.93
N SER A 136 -5.11 9.42 -14.15
CA SER A 136 -5.94 9.05 -15.32
C SER A 136 -5.77 7.59 -15.74
N GLY A 137 -4.60 7.00 -15.50
CA GLY A 137 -4.33 5.59 -15.84
C GLY A 137 -4.90 4.57 -14.85
N ILE A 138 -5.23 4.99 -13.62
CA ILE A 138 -5.57 4.06 -12.52
C ILE A 138 -6.97 4.28 -11.98
N CYS A 139 -7.39 5.54 -11.84
CA CYS A 139 -8.62 5.90 -11.16
C CYS A 139 -9.83 5.83 -12.10
N GLU A 140 -10.93 5.26 -11.62
CA GLU A 140 -12.22 5.25 -12.32
C GLU A 140 -12.98 6.57 -12.12
N ARG A 141 -12.83 7.15 -10.93
CA ARG A 141 -13.44 8.43 -10.54
C ARG A 141 -12.38 9.36 -9.97
N LEU A 142 -12.56 10.62 -10.24
CA LEU A 142 -11.67 11.69 -9.82
C LEU A 142 -12.47 12.80 -9.15
N THR A 143 -11.96 13.31 -8.06
CA THR A 143 -12.43 14.54 -7.40
C THR A 143 -11.26 15.51 -7.39
N VAL A 144 -11.40 16.63 -8.10
CA VAL A 144 -10.37 17.69 -8.16
C VAL A 144 -10.62 18.68 -7.04
N LEU A 145 -9.58 18.91 -6.24
CA LEU A 145 -9.60 19.86 -5.12
C LEU A 145 -8.70 21.05 -5.44
N ASN A 146 -9.20 22.27 -5.16
CA ASN A 146 -8.42 23.49 -5.19
C ASN A 146 -8.70 24.32 -3.94
N PHE A 147 -7.66 24.67 -3.18
CA PHE A 147 -7.77 25.40 -1.89
C PHE A 147 -8.82 24.83 -0.93
N GLY A 148 -8.95 23.48 -0.88
CA GLY A 148 -9.90 22.81 0.00
C GLY A 148 -11.36 22.79 -0.50
N GLN A 149 -11.63 23.29 -1.69
CA GLN A 149 -12.93 23.25 -2.35
C GLN A 149 -12.92 22.22 -3.49
N ILE A 150 -14.05 21.53 -3.68
CA ILE A 150 -14.24 20.62 -4.81
C ILE A 150 -14.52 21.48 -6.05
N LEU A 151 -13.62 21.42 -7.04
CA LEU A 151 -13.82 22.08 -8.33
C LEU A 151 -14.72 21.24 -9.23
N THR A 152 -14.44 19.97 -9.30
CA THR A 152 -15.19 19.04 -10.16
C THR A 152 -15.06 17.61 -9.66
N GLU A 153 -16.03 16.79 -10.03
CA GLU A 153 -16.05 15.37 -9.72
C GLU A 153 -16.65 14.59 -10.89
N GLY A 154 -16.05 13.46 -11.26
CA GLY A 154 -16.59 12.65 -12.35
C GLY A 154 -15.72 11.43 -12.69
N LYS A 155 -16.10 10.76 -13.79
CA LYS A 155 -15.25 9.71 -14.36
C LYS A 155 -14.02 10.33 -15.02
N THR A 156 -12.87 9.70 -14.85
CA THR A 156 -11.58 10.19 -15.35
C THR A 156 -11.62 10.52 -16.85
N CYS A 157 -12.30 9.69 -17.66
CA CYS A 157 -12.39 9.90 -19.10
C CYS A 157 -13.17 11.19 -19.49
N LEU A 158 -14.13 11.63 -18.67
CA LEU A 158 -14.92 12.83 -18.94
C LEU A 158 -14.20 14.12 -18.52
N LEU A 159 -13.39 14.03 -17.45
CA LEU A 159 -12.66 15.21 -16.95
C LEU A 159 -11.42 15.55 -17.78
N TYR A 160 -10.90 14.56 -18.52
CA TYR A 160 -9.75 14.78 -19.41
C TYR A 160 -10.12 15.54 -20.69
N THR A 161 -11.39 15.58 -21.07
CA THR A 161 -11.90 16.25 -22.27
C THR A 161 -12.55 17.61 -21.98
N SER A 162 -12.69 17.99 -20.70
CA SER A 162 -13.27 19.27 -20.32
C SER A 162 -12.21 20.32 -20.00
N ASP A 163 -12.47 21.57 -20.37
CA ASP A 163 -11.60 22.74 -20.11
C ASP A 163 -11.20 22.94 -18.63
N ALA A 164 -11.86 22.23 -17.70
CA ALA A 164 -11.50 22.20 -16.28
C ALA A 164 -10.08 21.69 -15.98
N ALA A 165 -9.46 20.95 -16.93
CA ALA A 165 -8.06 20.53 -16.82
C ALA A 165 -7.08 21.69 -17.06
N ASP A 166 -7.49 22.72 -17.79
CA ASP A 166 -6.65 23.89 -18.08
C ASP A 166 -6.72 24.95 -16.97
N GLU A 167 -7.86 25.10 -16.29
CA GLU A 167 -8.00 26.01 -15.13
C GLU A 167 -7.22 25.50 -13.89
N ALA A 168 -6.98 24.22 -13.77
CA ALA A 168 -6.17 23.64 -12.67
C ALA A 168 -4.65 23.79 -12.90
N ARG A 169 -4.23 24.28 -14.09
CA ARG A 169 -2.83 24.52 -14.47
C ARG A 169 -2.38 25.97 -14.34
N SER A 170 -3.28 26.91 -14.17
CA SER A 170 -3.01 28.34 -13.94
C SER A 170 -3.02 28.68 -12.46
#